data_e80f72c9a8969cfde91656126796c1b0
#
_entry.id   e80f72c9a8969cfde91656126796c1b0
#
_cell.length_a   1.000
_cell.length_b   1.000
_cell.length_c   1.000
_cell.angle_alpha   90.00
_cell.angle_beta   90.00
_cell.angle_gamma   90.00
#
_symmetry.space_group_name_H-M   'P 1'
#
loop_
_entity.id
_entity.type
_entity.pdbx_description
1 polymer ?
#
loop_
_entity_poly.entity_id
_entity_poly.type
_entity_poly.pdbx_seq_one_letter_code
_entity_poly.pdbx_strand_id
1 'polypeptide(L)'
;MGKNASGKTSLLKLIENVYRILGSFQLEDELMSISGTQLEITFYHENRLFRYETELVRQNNLGKNLSFTQERIFVSDYFKSKSKLIFSPEIYTELKLKRELPDNISILFYILKERKNYAYYYDDLKDQDDMLHAAYDFYKNHGINKKYWKHILHLFDDNIMDLEEINSELFRLTYLDRSMDLSAKELLTMLSSGTIKGIALYTAAIQALQEGSGFIIDEIENHFHKTLVENLISMFKDKAVNKKGAVLIFSTHYCELLDLFGRNDNIWISKSEKQIILTNMYRDYSVRNDLLKSRKFYDDNFGTAVSYEMLMNLKRALMNE
;
A
#
# COMPACT_ATOMS: atom_id res chain seq x y z
N MET A 1 5.46 1.15 10.58
CA MET A 1 6.87 1.45 10.85
C MET A 1 7.52 0.38 11.73
N GLY A 2 8.85 0.16 11.71
CA GLY A 2 9.54 -0.86 12.51
C GLY A 2 10.96 -1.07 12.00
N LYS A 3 11.79 -1.81 12.76
CA LYS A 3 13.16 -2.16 12.34
C LYS A 3 13.16 -3.08 11.12
N ASN A 4 14.35 -3.31 10.53
CA ASN A 4 14.50 -4.28 9.45
C ASN A 4 14.02 -5.67 9.90
N ALA A 5 13.49 -6.46 8.96
CA ALA A 5 12.95 -7.79 9.22
C ALA A 5 11.81 -7.86 10.26
N SER A 6 11.09 -6.75 10.52
CA SER A 6 9.92 -6.75 11.40
C SER A 6 8.61 -7.15 10.71
N GLY A 7 8.64 -7.56 9.44
CA GLY A 7 7.49 -8.04 8.67
C GLY A 7 6.62 -6.95 8.04
N LYS A 8 7.13 -5.73 7.85
CA LYS A 8 6.40 -4.62 7.20
C LYS A 8 5.91 -5.00 5.81
N THR A 9 6.80 -5.49 4.95
CA THR A 9 6.48 -5.96 3.60
C THR A 9 5.43 -7.07 3.61
N SER A 10 5.56 -8.05 4.51
CA SER A 10 4.57 -9.14 4.63
C SER A 10 3.20 -8.61 5.01
N LEU A 11 3.13 -7.62 5.90
CA LEU A 11 1.88 -6.96 6.28
C LEU A 11 1.26 -6.21 5.11
N LEU A 12 2.05 -5.43 4.36
CA LEU A 12 1.55 -4.70 3.20
C LEU A 12 1.00 -5.64 2.12
N LYS A 13 1.70 -6.75 1.86
CA LYS A 13 1.22 -7.80 0.95
C LYS A 13 -0.07 -8.45 1.44
N LEU A 14 -0.22 -8.66 2.75
CA LEU A 14 -1.48 -9.15 3.31
C LEU A 14 -2.63 -8.14 3.08
N ILE A 15 -2.38 -6.85 3.28
CA ILE A 15 -3.37 -5.80 3.02
C ILE A 15 -3.73 -5.74 1.53
N GLU A 16 -2.75 -5.83 0.64
CA GLU A 16 -2.99 -5.92 -0.80
C GLU A 16 -3.91 -7.11 -1.15
N ASN A 17 -3.64 -8.28 -0.58
CA ASN A 17 -4.46 -9.46 -0.78
C ASN A 17 -5.90 -9.26 -0.29
N VAL A 18 -6.11 -8.56 0.82
CA VAL A 18 -7.46 -8.18 1.28
C VAL A 18 -8.16 -7.30 0.24
N TYR A 19 -7.48 -6.30 -0.33
CA TYR A 19 -8.05 -5.49 -1.41
C TYR A 19 -8.37 -6.32 -2.66
N ARG A 20 -7.53 -7.27 -3.03
CA ARG A 20 -7.78 -8.19 -4.15
C ARG A 20 -9.03 -9.04 -3.89
N ILE A 21 -9.20 -9.60 -2.70
CA ILE A 21 -10.41 -10.34 -2.31
C ILE A 21 -11.66 -9.45 -2.39
N LEU A 22 -11.59 -8.21 -1.90
CA LEU A 22 -12.70 -7.25 -1.94
C LEU A 22 -13.00 -6.74 -3.36
N GLY A 23 -12.03 -6.76 -4.27
CA GLY A 23 -12.15 -6.28 -5.64
C GLY A 23 -12.60 -7.34 -6.64
N SER A 24 -12.01 -8.54 -6.58
CA SER A 24 -12.30 -9.64 -7.49
C SER A 24 -13.26 -10.69 -6.91
N PHE A 25 -13.43 -10.72 -5.58
CA PHE A 25 -14.17 -11.77 -4.85
C PHE A 25 -13.60 -13.17 -5.03
N GLN A 26 -12.45 -13.31 -5.65
CA GLN A 26 -11.81 -14.58 -5.98
C GLN A 26 -10.45 -14.67 -5.29
N LEU A 27 -10.04 -15.91 -5.06
CA LEU A 27 -8.69 -16.24 -4.64
C LEU A 27 -7.87 -16.56 -5.89
N GLU A 28 -6.77 -15.84 -6.04
CA GLU A 28 -5.80 -16.08 -7.11
C GLU A 28 -4.68 -17.01 -6.64
N ASP A 29 -4.06 -17.75 -7.56
CA ASP A 29 -2.98 -18.70 -7.26
C ASP A 29 -1.77 -18.05 -6.59
N GLU A 30 -1.53 -16.76 -6.85
CA GLU A 30 -0.46 -15.96 -6.22
C GLU A 30 -0.64 -15.77 -4.71
N LEU A 31 -1.86 -15.92 -4.19
CA LEU A 31 -2.18 -15.85 -2.76
C LEU A 31 -1.77 -17.08 -1.97
N MET A 32 -1.00 -17.99 -2.56
CA MET A 32 -0.63 -19.29 -1.95
C MET A 32 0.08 -19.20 -0.60
N SER A 33 0.72 -18.05 -0.31
CA SER A 33 1.43 -17.82 0.95
C SER A 33 0.51 -17.57 2.15
N ILE A 34 -0.79 -17.30 1.92
CA ILE A 34 -1.74 -16.93 2.97
C ILE A 34 -2.68 -18.05 3.41
N SER A 35 -2.43 -19.30 2.98
CA SER A 35 -3.21 -20.46 3.44
C SER A 35 -3.20 -20.60 4.96
N GLY A 36 -4.35 -20.89 5.56
CA GLY A 36 -4.54 -20.95 7.02
C GLY A 36 -4.72 -19.58 7.68
N THR A 37 -4.85 -18.51 6.88
CA THR A 37 -5.09 -17.15 7.40
C THR A 37 -6.56 -16.98 7.78
N GLN A 38 -6.79 -16.53 9.00
CA GLN A 38 -8.10 -16.05 9.44
C GLN A 38 -8.22 -14.56 9.15
N LEU A 39 -9.28 -14.16 8.46
CA LEU A 39 -9.56 -12.79 8.10
C LEU A 39 -10.83 -12.31 8.80
N GLU A 40 -10.74 -11.15 9.41
CA GLU A 40 -11.87 -10.38 9.90
C GLU A 40 -11.81 -9.00 9.27
N ILE A 41 -12.82 -8.63 8.51
CA ILE A 41 -12.87 -7.36 7.78
C ILE A 41 -14.16 -6.63 8.16
N THR A 42 -14.01 -5.42 8.70
CA THR A 42 -15.14 -4.52 8.94
C THR A 42 -15.15 -3.43 7.89
N PHE A 43 -16.29 -3.25 7.20
CA PHE A 43 -16.44 -2.25 6.16
C PHE A 43 -17.82 -1.57 6.18
N TYR A 44 -17.89 -0.42 5.56
CA TYR A 44 -19.12 0.35 5.41
C TYR A 44 -19.59 0.32 3.97
N HIS A 45 -20.86 -0.04 3.77
CA HIS A 45 -21.49 -0.07 2.45
C HIS A 45 -22.98 0.26 2.57
N GLU A 46 -23.50 1.11 1.72
CA GLU A 46 -24.95 1.47 1.62
C GLU A 46 -25.61 1.79 2.99
N ASN A 47 -24.99 2.68 3.76
CA ASN A 47 -25.44 3.10 5.09
C ASN A 47 -25.46 2.01 6.16
N ARG A 48 -24.78 0.88 5.93
CA ARG A 48 -24.63 -0.22 6.87
C ARG A 48 -23.18 -0.53 7.15
N LEU A 49 -22.94 -1.08 8.32
CA LEU A 49 -21.67 -1.70 8.68
C LEU A 49 -21.78 -3.19 8.44
N PHE A 50 -20.76 -3.75 7.82
CA PHE A 50 -20.61 -5.18 7.65
C PHE A 50 -19.34 -5.65 8.35
N ARG A 51 -19.44 -6.81 8.99
CA ARG A 51 -18.30 -7.56 9.50
C ARG A 51 -18.28 -8.90 8.79
N TYR A 52 -17.20 -9.17 8.09
CA TYR A 52 -16.96 -10.39 7.36
C TYR A 52 -15.86 -11.19 8.03
N GLU A 53 -16.09 -12.46 8.23
CA GLU A 53 -15.13 -13.40 8.79
C GLU A 53 -14.98 -14.58 7.85
N THR A 54 -13.74 -15.03 7.65
CA THR A 54 -13.41 -16.23 6.87
C THR A 54 -12.06 -16.79 7.25
N GLU A 55 -11.87 -18.07 6.91
CA GLU A 55 -10.56 -18.72 6.92
C GLU A 55 -10.20 -19.14 5.50
N LEU A 56 -8.96 -18.86 5.09
CA LEU A 56 -8.40 -19.26 3.80
C LEU A 56 -7.63 -20.56 3.96
N VAL A 57 -8.09 -21.64 3.29
CA VAL A 57 -7.50 -22.96 3.40
C VAL A 57 -7.12 -23.49 2.03
N ARG A 58 -5.97 -24.16 1.94
CA ARG A 58 -5.54 -24.89 0.75
C ARG A 58 -6.17 -26.29 0.76
N GLN A 59 -6.93 -26.63 -0.28
CA GLN A 59 -7.71 -27.86 -0.33
C GLN A 59 -6.89 -29.16 -0.41
N ASN A 60 -5.60 -29.13 -0.81
CA ASN A 60 -4.72 -30.31 -0.81
C ASN A 60 -3.26 -29.90 -0.76
N ASN A 61 -2.39 -30.73 -0.18
CA ASN A 61 -0.93 -30.52 -0.14
C ASN A 61 -0.24 -30.44 -1.52
N LEU A 62 -0.96 -30.82 -2.59
CA LEU A 62 -0.52 -30.78 -3.99
C LEU A 62 -1.36 -29.81 -4.85
N GLY A 63 -2.46 -29.30 -4.33
CA GLY A 63 -3.37 -28.41 -5.06
C GLY A 63 -2.94 -26.95 -4.96
N LYS A 64 -3.01 -26.22 -6.09
CA LYS A 64 -2.72 -24.78 -6.16
C LYS A 64 -3.90 -23.92 -5.64
N ASN A 65 -5.06 -24.50 -5.39
CA ASN A 65 -6.30 -23.76 -5.16
C ASN A 65 -6.53 -23.49 -3.67
N LEU A 66 -6.66 -22.21 -3.34
CA LEU A 66 -7.18 -21.72 -2.07
C LEU A 66 -8.70 -21.67 -2.11
N SER A 67 -9.34 -21.91 -0.97
CA SER A 67 -10.79 -21.84 -0.80
C SER A 67 -11.14 -20.98 0.40
N PHE A 68 -12.28 -20.31 0.31
CA PHE A 68 -12.92 -19.67 1.45
C PHE A 68 -13.64 -20.74 2.28
N THR A 69 -13.33 -20.79 3.58
CA THR A 69 -14.01 -21.66 4.52
C THR A 69 -14.58 -20.84 5.68
N GLN A 70 -15.63 -21.37 6.31
CA GLN A 70 -16.27 -20.75 7.49
C GLN A 70 -16.68 -19.28 7.25
N GLU A 71 -17.07 -18.94 6.01
CA GLU A 71 -17.47 -17.56 5.72
C GLU A 71 -18.74 -17.18 6.49
N ARG A 72 -18.68 -16.03 7.18
CA ARG A 72 -19.82 -15.43 7.86
C ARG A 72 -19.85 -13.93 7.60
N ILE A 73 -21.06 -13.39 7.40
CA ILE A 73 -21.29 -11.96 7.27
C ILE A 73 -22.26 -11.52 8.36
N PHE A 74 -21.89 -10.45 9.03
CA PHE A 74 -22.72 -9.80 10.02
C PHE A 74 -23.01 -8.38 9.57
N VAL A 75 -24.19 -7.86 9.89
CA VAL A 75 -24.66 -6.53 9.50
C VAL A 75 -25.15 -5.72 10.68
N SER A 76 -24.91 -4.43 10.64
CA SER A 76 -25.48 -3.45 11.58
C SER A 76 -25.80 -2.17 10.85
N ASP A 77 -26.93 -1.54 11.18
CA ASP A 77 -27.22 -0.18 10.67
C ASP A 77 -26.21 0.80 11.27
N TYR A 78 -25.66 1.67 10.41
CA TYR A 78 -24.71 2.68 10.84
C TYR A 78 -25.42 3.96 11.29
N PHE A 79 -25.13 4.36 12.51
CA PHE A 79 -25.47 5.66 13.06
C PHE A 79 -24.21 6.32 13.62
N LYS A 80 -24.08 7.64 13.49
CA LYS A 80 -22.91 8.38 13.98
C LYS A 80 -22.62 8.12 15.49
N SER A 81 -23.67 7.88 16.28
CA SER A 81 -23.56 7.49 17.69
C SER A 81 -22.85 6.15 17.92
N LYS A 82 -22.87 5.25 16.94
CA LYS A 82 -22.19 3.92 16.98
C LYS A 82 -20.72 3.98 16.55
N SER A 83 -20.16 5.14 16.21
CA SER A 83 -18.80 5.25 15.68
C SER A 83 -17.71 4.68 16.62
N LYS A 84 -17.93 4.68 17.92
CA LYS A 84 -17.02 4.08 18.92
C LYS A 84 -17.16 2.55 19.05
N LEU A 85 -18.25 1.98 18.52
CA LEU A 85 -18.60 0.57 18.65
C LEU A 85 -18.40 -0.23 17.36
N ILE A 86 -17.83 0.39 16.32
CA ILE A 86 -17.68 -0.23 14.99
C ILE A 86 -17.02 -1.61 15.05
N PHE A 87 -16.06 -1.80 15.96
CA PHE A 87 -15.37 -3.08 16.13
C PHE A 87 -15.94 -3.95 17.25
N SER A 88 -17.05 -3.54 17.88
CA SER A 88 -17.70 -4.33 18.91
C SER A 88 -18.63 -5.38 18.27
N PRO A 89 -18.42 -6.69 18.51
CA PRO A 89 -19.26 -7.73 17.94
C PRO A 89 -20.74 -7.61 18.28
N GLU A 90 -21.05 -7.02 19.44
CA GLU A 90 -22.38 -6.94 20.03
C GLU A 90 -23.39 -6.13 19.19
N ILE A 91 -22.90 -5.23 18.32
CA ILE A 91 -23.78 -4.40 17.48
C ILE A 91 -24.22 -5.09 16.19
N TYR A 92 -23.65 -6.25 15.87
CA TYR A 92 -23.85 -6.95 14.62
C TYR A 92 -24.82 -8.12 14.76
N THR A 93 -25.62 -8.33 13.71
CA THR A 93 -26.48 -9.50 13.57
C THR A 93 -26.01 -10.33 12.37
N GLU A 94 -25.90 -11.63 12.53
CA GLU A 94 -25.49 -12.52 11.46
C GLU A 94 -26.49 -12.52 10.31
N LEU A 95 -26.00 -12.31 9.09
CA LEU A 95 -26.77 -12.39 7.87
C LEU A 95 -26.69 -13.83 7.33
N LYS A 96 -27.75 -14.60 7.51
CA LYS A 96 -27.82 -15.98 7.01
C LYS A 96 -27.95 -15.99 5.48
N LEU A 97 -26.85 -16.23 4.80
CA LEU A 97 -26.80 -16.38 3.34
C LEU A 97 -26.70 -17.85 2.97
N LYS A 98 -27.49 -18.28 1.98
CA LYS A 98 -27.30 -19.58 1.36
C LYS A 98 -26.17 -19.44 0.35
N ARG A 99 -25.09 -20.21 0.56
CA ARG A 99 -23.96 -20.23 -0.37
C ARG A 99 -24.33 -21.03 -1.64
N GLU A 100 -24.32 -20.35 -2.77
CA GLU A 100 -24.52 -20.93 -4.11
C GLU A 100 -23.33 -20.62 -5.04
N LEU A 101 -22.19 -20.22 -4.46
CA LEU A 101 -20.96 -19.85 -5.15
C LEU A 101 -19.92 -20.96 -5.04
N PRO A 102 -19.02 -21.11 -6.02
CA PRO A 102 -17.83 -21.95 -5.92
C PRO A 102 -16.97 -21.57 -4.70
N ASP A 103 -16.21 -22.54 -4.16
CA ASP A 103 -15.45 -22.35 -2.92
C ASP A 103 -14.30 -21.32 -3.03
N ASN A 104 -13.90 -20.98 -4.24
CA ASN A 104 -12.91 -19.93 -4.51
C ASN A 104 -13.51 -18.54 -4.73
N ILE A 105 -14.84 -18.40 -4.64
CA ILE A 105 -15.51 -17.08 -4.73
C ILE A 105 -16.13 -16.75 -3.38
N SER A 106 -15.81 -15.58 -2.85
CA SER A 106 -16.32 -15.11 -1.56
C SER A 106 -17.80 -14.74 -1.61
N ILE A 107 -18.54 -15.03 -0.52
CA ILE A 107 -19.91 -14.57 -0.32
C ILE A 107 -20.04 -13.05 -0.24
N LEU A 108 -18.94 -12.31 -0.12
CA LEU A 108 -18.90 -10.83 -0.25
C LEU A 108 -19.50 -10.36 -1.58
N PHE A 109 -19.44 -11.19 -2.62
CA PHE A 109 -20.09 -10.92 -3.91
C PHE A 109 -21.59 -10.60 -3.76
N TYR A 110 -22.31 -11.25 -2.84
CA TYR A 110 -23.73 -10.96 -2.62
C TYR A 110 -23.99 -9.57 -2.06
N ILE A 111 -23.03 -8.99 -1.36
CA ILE A 111 -23.13 -7.66 -0.70
C ILE A 111 -22.59 -6.56 -1.62
N LEU A 112 -21.38 -6.73 -2.12
CA LEU A 112 -20.65 -5.67 -2.85
C LEU A 112 -20.96 -5.67 -4.34
N LYS A 113 -21.42 -6.79 -4.91
CA LYS A 113 -21.82 -6.94 -6.32
C LYS A 113 -20.78 -6.36 -7.29
N GLU A 114 -21.10 -5.19 -7.87
CA GLU A 114 -20.29 -4.52 -8.89
C GLU A 114 -19.24 -3.56 -8.29
N ARG A 115 -19.24 -3.34 -6.98
CA ARG A 115 -18.32 -2.39 -6.38
C ARG A 115 -16.91 -2.97 -6.36
N LYS A 116 -16.05 -2.39 -7.17
CA LYS A 116 -14.64 -2.76 -7.23
C LYS A 116 -13.86 -1.95 -6.21
N ASN A 117 -13.24 -2.62 -5.25
CA ASN A 117 -12.28 -2.03 -4.33
C ASN A 117 -10.91 -2.60 -4.69
N TYR A 118 -10.00 -1.78 -5.19
CA TYR A 118 -8.62 -2.19 -5.46
C TYR A 118 -7.63 -1.26 -4.82
N ALA A 119 -6.42 -1.77 -4.68
CA ALA A 119 -5.27 -1.00 -4.31
C ALA A 119 -4.16 -1.25 -5.34
N TYR A 120 -3.45 -0.18 -5.68
CA TYR A 120 -2.20 -0.27 -6.41
C TYR A 120 -1.09 -0.57 -5.42
N TYR A 121 -0.27 -1.58 -5.70
CA TYR A 121 0.90 -1.92 -4.91
C TYR A 121 2.17 -1.49 -5.64
N TYR A 122 2.99 -0.72 -4.96
CA TYR A 122 4.28 -0.26 -5.46
C TYR A 122 5.40 -0.82 -4.57
N ASP A 123 6.36 -1.51 -5.17
CA ASP A 123 7.61 -1.93 -4.55
C ASP A 123 8.80 -1.70 -5.50
N ASP A 124 9.99 -1.70 -4.93
CA ASP A 124 11.24 -1.48 -5.66
C ASP A 124 11.77 -2.70 -6.41
N LEU A 125 11.09 -3.84 -6.29
CA LEU A 125 11.55 -5.12 -6.86
C LEU A 125 11.16 -5.27 -8.33
N LYS A 126 10.26 -4.41 -8.84
CA LYS A 126 9.86 -4.43 -10.24
C LYS A 126 11.00 -3.93 -11.13
N ASP A 127 11.13 -4.53 -12.30
CA ASP A 127 12.03 -4.03 -13.33
C ASP A 127 11.65 -2.60 -13.73
N GLN A 128 12.64 -1.74 -13.91
CA GLN A 128 12.43 -0.33 -14.28
C GLN A 128 11.76 -0.18 -15.65
N ASP A 129 12.01 -1.12 -16.54
CA ASP A 129 11.36 -1.19 -17.84
C ASP A 129 9.86 -1.40 -17.69
N ASP A 130 9.46 -2.40 -16.91
CA ASP A 130 8.06 -2.66 -16.56
C ASP A 130 7.40 -1.46 -15.87
N MET A 131 8.12 -0.76 -14.99
CA MET A 131 7.62 0.44 -14.33
C MET A 131 7.33 1.58 -15.30
N LEU A 132 8.18 1.78 -16.30
CA LEU A 132 8.00 2.83 -17.28
C LEU A 132 6.81 2.54 -18.19
N HIS A 133 6.70 1.31 -18.70
CA HIS A 133 5.55 0.87 -19.48
C HIS A 133 4.24 0.98 -18.68
N ALA A 134 4.24 0.56 -17.43
CA ALA A 134 3.08 0.69 -16.54
C ALA A 134 2.69 2.17 -16.32
N ALA A 135 3.66 3.05 -16.10
CA ALA A 135 3.42 4.49 -15.94
C ALA A 135 2.78 5.11 -17.18
N TYR A 136 3.29 4.74 -18.36
CA TYR A 136 2.76 5.23 -19.62
C TYR A 136 1.36 4.65 -19.92
N ASP A 137 1.11 3.38 -19.59
CA ASP A 137 -0.20 2.75 -19.69
C ASP A 137 -1.24 3.45 -18.81
N PHE A 138 -0.88 3.77 -17.56
CA PHE A 138 -1.73 4.59 -16.68
C PHE A 138 -2.05 5.94 -17.29
N TYR A 139 -1.04 6.62 -17.86
CA TYR A 139 -1.25 7.89 -18.51
C TYR A 139 -2.21 7.77 -19.71
N LYS A 140 -2.00 6.79 -20.58
CA LYS A 140 -2.71 6.68 -21.86
C LYS A 140 -4.11 6.07 -21.70
N ASN A 141 -4.21 4.96 -20.99
CA ASN A 141 -5.40 4.12 -20.95
C ASN A 141 -6.33 4.39 -19.77
N HIS A 142 -5.83 4.97 -18.70
CA HIS A 142 -6.63 5.32 -17.52
C HIS A 142 -7.01 6.80 -17.44
N GLY A 143 -6.74 7.56 -18.50
CA GLY A 143 -7.25 8.94 -18.65
C GLY A 143 -6.58 9.98 -17.77
N ILE A 144 -5.31 9.76 -17.42
CA ILE A 144 -4.52 10.80 -16.76
C ILE A 144 -4.37 11.97 -17.75
N ASN A 145 -4.78 13.16 -17.33
CA ASN A 145 -4.70 14.34 -18.18
C ASN A 145 -3.25 14.62 -18.59
N LYS A 146 -3.01 14.91 -19.88
CA LYS A 146 -1.70 15.25 -20.44
C LYS A 146 -0.98 16.37 -19.66
N LYS A 147 -1.74 17.28 -19.04
CA LYS A 147 -1.19 18.30 -18.17
C LYS A 147 -0.51 17.70 -16.92
N TYR A 148 -1.13 16.71 -16.28
CA TYR A 148 -0.53 16.04 -15.11
C TYR A 148 0.71 15.24 -15.51
N TRP A 149 0.65 14.55 -16.66
CA TRP A 149 1.81 13.83 -17.19
C TRP A 149 3.03 14.73 -17.34
N LYS A 150 2.87 15.89 -18.00
CA LYS A 150 3.96 16.86 -18.13
C LYS A 150 4.49 17.38 -16.80
N HIS A 151 3.60 17.64 -15.83
CA HIS A 151 4.04 18.08 -14.50
C HIS A 151 4.80 16.98 -13.75
N ILE A 152 4.42 15.70 -13.94
CA ILE A 152 5.17 14.57 -13.36
C ILE A 152 6.58 14.52 -13.97
N LEU A 153 6.69 14.57 -15.30
CA LEU A 153 7.98 14.54 -15.99
C LEU A 153 8.90 15.65 -15.45
N HIS A 154 8.43 16.90 -15.45
CA HIS A 154 9.18 18.06 -14.98
C HIS A 154 9.52 18.00 -13.48
N LEU A 155 8.71 17.30 -12.65
CA LEU A 155 8.99 17.15 -11.23
C LEU A 155 10.29 16.35 -10.98
N PHE A 156 10.62 15.44 -11.89
CA PHE A 156 11.77 14.54 -11.77
C PHE A 156 12.95 14.95 -12.66
N ASP A 157 12.69 15.65 -13.77
CA ASP A 157 13.73 16.25 -14.60
C ASP A 157 13.14 17.41 -15.43
N ASP A 158 13.52 18.62 -15.12
CA ASP A 158 13.04 19.85 -15.76
C ASP A 158 13.32 19.91 -17.27
N ASN A 159 14.25 19.09 -17.75
CA ASN A 159 14.64 19.05 -19.16
C ASN A 159 13.76 18.09 -19.99
N ILE A 160 12.95 17.24 -19.36
CA ILE A 160 12.03 16.34 -20.05
C ILE A 160 10.77 17.12 -20.47
N MET A 161 10.65 17.46 -21.74
CA MET A 161 9.51 18.19 -22.28
C MET A 161 8.32 17.28 -22.56
N ASP A 162 8.57 16.07 -23.04
CA ASP A 162 7.55 15.04 -23.27
C ASP A 162 8.17 13.65 -23.35
N LEU A 163 7.37 12.63 -23.05
CA LEU A 163 7.73 11.23 -23.17
C LEU A 163 6.51 10.46 -23.69
N GLU A 164 6.66 9.83 -24.85
CA GLU A 164 5.60 9.08 -25.54
C GLU A 164 6.09 7.69 -25.92
N GLU A 165 5.31 6.66 -25.63
CA GLU A 165 5.54 5.33 -26.17
C GLU A 165 5.08 5.28 -27.62
N ILE A 166 5.97 4.94 -28.55
CA ILE A 166 5.65 4.77 -29.98
C ILE A 166 5.06 3.36 -30.19
N ASN A 167 5.70 2.37 -29.59
CA ASN A 167 5.29 0.98 -29.56
C ASN A 167 5.93 0.29 -28.35
N SER A 168 5.71 -1.03 -28.20
CA SER A 168 6.23 -1.82 -27.06
C SER A 168 7.77 -1.82 -26.92
N GLU A 169 8.51 -1.38 -27.91
CA GLU A 169 9.99 -1.40 -27.90
C GLU A 169 10.60 0.00 -27.90
N LEU A 170 9.85 1.03 -28.34
CA LEU A 170 10.36 2.38 -28.58
C LEU A 170 9.56 3.46 -27.89
N PHE A 171 10.27 4.38 -27.26
CA PHE A 171 9.78 5.62 -26.68
C PHE A 171 10.34 6.82 -27.43
N ARG A 172 9.52 7.85 -27.61
CA ARG A 172 9.97 9.18 -28.04
C ARG A 172 10.18 10.06 -26.82
N LEU A 173 11.42 10.35 -26.53
CA LEU A 173 11.80 11.32 -25.51
C LEU A 173 12.05 12.68 -26.16
N THR A 174 11.33 13.72 -25.70
CA THR A 174 11.66 15.11 -26.03
C THR A 174 12.41 15.70 -24.83
N TYR A 175 13.71 15.92 -25.01
CA TYR A 175 14.62 16.41 -23.99
C TYR A 175 15.16 17.78 -24.42
N LEU A 176 14.90 18.84 -23.64
CA LEU A 176 15.09 20.22 -24.04
C LEU A 176 14.38 20.51 -25.38
N ASP A 177 15.14 20.79 -26.44
CA ASP A 177 14.67 21.10 -27.78
C ASP A 177 14.81 19.94 -28.77
N ARG A 178 15.23 18.76 -28.34
CA ARG A 178 15.53 17.60 -29.18
C ARG A 178 14.59 16.46 -28.89
N SER A 179 14.06 15.86 -29.95
CA SER A 179 13.30 14.61 -29.86
C SER A 179 14.14 13.45 -30.40
N MET A 180 14.14 12.34 -29.67
CA MET A 180 14.86 11.13 -30.03
C MET A 180 14.01 9.90 -29.73
N ASP A 181 14.06 8.94 -30.63
CA ASP A 181 13.40 7.65 -30.46
C ASP A 181 14.39 6.68 -29.84
N LEU A 182 14.08 6.16 -28.67
CA LEU A 182 14.96 5.35 -27.83
C LEU A 182 14.26 4.04 -27.46
N SER A 183 15.00 2.96 -27.43
CA SER A 183 14.54 1.75 -26.77
C SER A 183 14.39 1.99 -25.26
N ALA A 184 13.58 1.18 -24.59
CA ALA A 184 13.44 1.25 -23.14
C ALA A 184 14.81 1.18 -22.43
N LYS A 185 15.71 0.31 -22.88
CA LYS A 185 17.06 0.18 -22.34
C LYS A 185 17.92 1.45 -22.51
N GLU A 186 17.84 2.10 -23.66
CA GLU A 186 18.56 3.38 -23.90
C GLU A 186 17.98 4.49 -23.03
N LEU A 187 16.65 4.53 -22.89
CA LEU A 187 15.96 5.47 -22.00
C LEU A 187 16.38 5.29 -20.55
N LEU A 188 16.47 4.04 -20.06
CA LEU A 188 16.97 3.70 -18.72
C LEU A 188 18.44 4.10 -18.51
N THR A 189 19.22 4.18 -19.57
CA THR A 189 20.61 4.64 -19.51
C THR A 189 20.71 6.17 -19.46
N MET A 190 19.77 6.88 -20.12
CA MET A 190 19.70 8.34 -20.13
C MET A 190 19.11 8.92 -18.86
N LEU A 191 18.01 8.34 -18.38
CA LEU A 191 17.31 8.82 -17.19
C LEU A 191 17.85 8.14 -15.95
N SER A 192 17.89 8.87 -14.83
CA SER A 192 18.26 8.27 -13.57
C SER A 192 17.22 7.24 -13.11
N SER A 193 17.64 6.21 -12.37
CA SER A 193 16.72 5.25 -11.78
C SER A 193 15.66 5.92 -10.88
N GLY A 194 16.06 6.97 -10.16
CA GLY A 194 15.14 7.78 -9.35
C GLY A 194 14.10 8.52 -10.19
N THR A 195 14.48 9.04 -11.37
CA THR A 195 13.55 9.68 -12.31
C THR A 195 12.47 8.71 -12.75
N ILE A 196 12.86 7.51 -13.20
CA ILE A 196 11.92 6.49 -13.71
C ILE A 196 10.98 6.01 -12.59
N LYS A 197 11.54 5.63 -11.45
CA LYS A 197 10.75 5.22 -10.28
C LYS A 197 9.79 6.32 -9.82
N GLY A 198 10.24 7.56 -9.83
CA GLY A 198 9.43 8.71 -9.47
C GLY A 198 8.26 8.95 -10.42
N ILE A 199 8.51 8.89 -11.73
CA ILE A 199 7.46 9.00 -12.75
C ILE A 199 6.41 7.90 -12.52
N ALA A 200 6.83 6.65 -12.34
CA ALA A 200 5.93 5.52 -12.10
C ALA A 200 5.12 5.70 -10.81
N LEU A 201 5.78 6.06 -9.71
CA LEU A 201 5.15 6.25 -8.40
C LEU A 201 4.09 7.35 -8.44
N TYR A 202 4.43 8.53 -8.99
CA TYR A 202 3.51 9.66 -9.02
C TYR A 202 2.35 9.45 -10.00
N THR A 203 2.60 8.73 -11.09
CA THR A 203 1.55 8.35 -12.03
C THR A 203 0.53 7.43 -11.37
N ALA A 204 0.99 6.37 -10.68
CA ALA A 204 0.13 5.48 -9.92
C ALA A 204 -0.61 6.20 -8.77
N ALA A 205 0.04 7.14 -8.09
CA ALA A 205 -0.58 7.95 -7.05
C ALA A 205 -1.71 8.84 -7.58
N ILE A 206 -1.51 9.50 -8.72
CA ILE A 206 -2.55 10.31 -9.36
C ILE A 206 -3.72 9.44 -9.78
N GLN A 207 -3.46 8.26 -10.33
CA GLN A 207 -4.50 7.31 -10.69
C GLN A 207 -5.31 6.90 -9.45
N ALA A 208 -4.65 6.54 -8.36
CA ALA A 208 -5.32 6.21 -7.10
C ALA A 208 -6.20 7.35 -6.59
N LEU A 209 -5.71 8.60 -6.64
CA LEU A 209 -6.47 9.79 -6.26
C LEU A 209 -7.68 10.04 -7.16
N GLN A 210 -7.53 9.81 -8.46
CA GLN A 210 -8.62 9.98 -9.43
C GLN A 210 -9.72 8.93 -9.29
N GLU A 211 -9.38 7.70 -8.89
CA GLU A 211 -10.32 6.62 -8.70
C GLU A 211 -10.91 6.57 -7.29
N GLY A 212 -10.17 7.06 -6.29
CA GLY A 212 -10.50 6.88 -4.88
C GLY A 212 -10.10 5.49 -4.37
N SER A 213 -9.09 4.88 -4.98
CA SER A 213 -8.58 3.54 -4.65
C SER A 213 -7.54 3.56 -3.55
N GLY A 214 -7.12 2.37 -3.08
CA GLY A 214 -5.97 2.22 -2.21
C GLY A 214 -4.66 2.40 -2.98
N PHE A 215 -3.65 2.96 -2.32
CA PHE A 215 -2.28 2.99 -2.81
C PHE A 215 -1.35 2.50 -1.72
N ILE A 216 -0.67 1.40 -1.97
CA ILE A 216 0.20 0.70 -1.01
C ILE A 216 1.63 0.84 -1.49
N ILE A 217 2.52 1.36 -0.62
CA ILE A 217 3.93 1.59 -0.96
C ILE A 217 4.81 0.92 0.10
N ASP A 218 5.70 0.03 -0.33
CA ASP A 218 6.72 -0.48 0.56
C ASP A 218 7.95 0.44 0.52
N GLU A 219 8.43 0.83 1.71
CA GLU A 219 9.59 1.70 1.90
C GLU A 219 9.52 2.99 1.06
N ILE A 220 8.50 3.84 1.38
CA ILE A 220 8.16 5.07 0.63
C ILE A 220 9.35 6.02 0.42
N GLU A 221 10.34 5.95 1.28
CA GLU A 221 11.57 6.77 1.20
C GLU A 221 12.61 6.26 0.21
N ASN A 222 12.48 5.03 -0.29
CA ASN A 222 13.49 4.45 -1.16
C ASN A 222 13.64 5.25 -2.46
N HIS A 223 14.87 5.73 -2.69
CA HIS A 223 15.29 6.45 -3.89
C HIS A 223 14.66 7.83 -4.10
N PHE A 224 13.89 8.35 -3.13
CA PHE A 224 13.27 9.67 -3.26
C PHE A 224 13.80 10.67 -2.26
N HIS A 225 13.96 11.92 -2.71
CA HIS A 225 14.23 13.01 -1.80
C HIS A 225 13.06 13.20 -0.83
N LYS A 226 13.36 13.46 0.43
CA LYS A 226 12.37 13.64 1.50
C LYS A 226 11.18 14.55 1.10
N THR A 227 11.47 15.65 0.41
CA THR A 227 10.45 16.61 -0.04
C THR A 227 9.43 15.98 -1.00
N LEU A 228 9.85 15.05 -1.87
CA LEU A 228 8.94 14.33 -2.77
C LEU A 228 8.01 13.41 -1.98
N VAL A 229 8.55 12.70 -0.99
CA VAL A 229 7.75 11.84 -0.10
C VAL A 229 6.73 12.66 0.68
N GLU A 230 7.14 13.79 1.26
CA GLU A 230 6.26 14.70 2.00
C GLU A 230 5.17 15.29 1.10
N ASN A 231 5.52 15.65 -0.14
CA ASN A 231 4.55 16.12 -1.15
C ASN A 231 3.52 15.05 -1.48
N LEU A 232 3.97 13.82 -1.75
CA LEU A 232 3.08 12.69 -2.03
C LEU A 232 2.08 12.46 -0.88
N ILE A 233 2.57 12.40 0.37
CA ILE A 233 1.71 12.25 1.56
C ILE A 233 0.73 13.42 1.66
N SER A 234 1.18 14.65 1.39
CA SER A 234 0.35 15.85 1.42
C SER A 234 -0.82 15.77 0.42
N MET A 235 -0.60 15.26 -0.80
CA MET A 235 -1.65 15.09 -1.82
C MET A 235 -2.78 14.19 -1.32
N PHE A 236 -2.47 13.09 -0.62
CA PHE A 236 -3.50 12.20 -0.05
C PHE A 236 -4.22 12.80 1.17
N LYS A 237 -3.57 13.69 1.91
CA LYS A 237 -4.15 14.39 3.08
C LYS A 237 -5.03 15.57 2.70
N ASP A 238 -4.73 16.23 1.59
CA ASP A 238 -5.46 17.41 1.14
C ASP A 238 -6.82 17.01 0.52
N LYS A 239 -7.91 17.41 1.16
CA LYS A 239 -9.27 17.14 0.68
C LYS A 239 -9.60 17.82 -0.65
N ALA A 240 -8.90 18.90 -1.00
CA ALA A 240 -9.09 19.57 -2.29
C ALA A 240 -8.49 18.76 -3.44
N VAL A 241 -7.46 17.96 -3.16
CA VAL A 241 -6.81 17.04 -4.08
C VAL A 241 -7.48 15.66 -4.03
N ASN A 242 -7.56 15.07 -2.85
CA ASN A 242 -8.14 13.75 -2.61
C ASN A 242 -9.66 13.82 -2.44
N LYS A 243 -10.37 14.16 -3.50
CA LYS A 243 -11.85 14.35 -3.48
C LYS A 243 -12.61 13.03 -3.37
N LYS A 244 -12.04 11.94 -3.84
CA LYS A 244 -12.68 10.62 -3.85
C LYS A 244 -12.31 9.74 -2.65
N GLY A 245 -11.47 10.24 -1.74
CA GLY A 245 -11.11 9.54 -0.53
C GLY A 245 -10.16 8.35 -0.75
N ALA A 246 -9.21 8.49 -1.68
CA ALA A 246 -8.14 7.52 -1.86
C ALA A 246 -7.35 7.32 -0.55
N VAL A 247 -6.89 6.10 -0.31
CA VAL A 247 -6.17 5.72 0.92
C VAL A 247 -4.72 5.42 0.60
N LEU A 248 -3.80 6.13 1.25
CA LEU A 248 -2.37 5.84 1.17
C LEU A 248 -1.95 4.99 2.38
N ILE A 249 -1.37 3.81 2.11
CA ILE A 249 -0.80 2.91 3.11
C ILE A 249 0.65 2.69 2.75
N PHE A 250 1.58 2.93 3.67
CA PHE A 250 2.98 2.75 3.36
C PHE A 250 3.80 2.25 4.55
N SER A 251 4.90 1.60 4.25
CA SER A 251 5.96 1.35 5.21
C SER A 251 7.05 2.40 5.10
N THR A 252 7.76 2.64 6.19
CA THR A 252 8.88 3.57 6.23
C THR A 252 9.86 3.22 7.36
N HIS A 253 11.12 3.57 7.16
CA HIS A 253 12.15 3.64 8.18
C HIS A 253 12.43 5.08 8.64
N TYR A 254 11.92 6.09 7.93
CA TYR A 254 12.09 7.50 8.28
C TYR A 254 11.09 7.91 9.37
N CYS A 255 11.57 7.95 10.60
CA CYS A 255 10.74 8.32 11.75
C CYS A 255 10.22 9.75 11.66
N GLU A 256 10.90 10.66 10.95
CA GLU A 256 10.47 12.04 10.75
C GLU A 256 9.15 12.14 10.00
N LEU A 257 8.82 11.17 9.14
CA LEU A 257 7.53 11.11 8.45
C LEU A 257 6.36 10.93 9.43
N LEU A 258 6.61 10.38 10.62
CA LEU A 258 5.58 10.24 11.66
C LEU A 258 5.05 11.59 12.14
N ASP A 259 5.89 12.62 12.11
CA ASP A 259 5.52 13.98 12.56
C ASP A 259 4.56 14.68 11.60
N LEU A 260 4.42 14.19 10.36
CA LEU A 260 3.43 14.67 9.41
C LEU A 260 1.99 14.28 9.80
N PHE A 261 1.81 13.30 10.68
CA PHE A 261 0.50 12.81 11.08
C PHE A 261 0.05 13.42 12.40
N GLY A 262 -1.05 14.19 12.37
CA GLY A 262 -1.67 14.76 13.58
C GLY A 262 -2.37 13.72 14.46
N ARG A 263 -2.69 12.54 13.92
CA ARG A 263 -3.40 11.48 14.62
C ARG A 263 -2.49 10.27 14.82
N ASN A 264 -2.44 9.76 16.04
CA ASN A 264 -1.61 8.60 16.40
C ASN A 264 -2.23 7.28 15.95
N ASP A 265 -3.54 7.21 15.73
CA ASP A 265 -4.25 6.01 15.26
C ASP A 265 -3.92 5.63 13.81
N ASN A 266 -3.36 6.56 13.02
CA ASN A 266 -2.85 6.30 11.66
C ASN A 266 -1.47 5.64 11.66
N ILE A 267 -0.82 5.48 12.83
CA ILE A 267 0.55 5.01 12.93
C ILE A 267 0.58 3.62 13.57
N TRP A 268 1.14 2.68 12.85
CA TRP A 268 1.31 1.31 13.27
C TRP A 268 2.79 0.95 13.36
N ILE A 269 3.16 0.20 14.39
CA ILE A 269 4.54 -0.21 14.68
C ILE A 269 4.61 -1.72 14.60
N SER A 270 5.46 -2.20 13.69
CA SER A 270 5.71 -3.63 13.49
C SER A 270 6.93 -4.06 14.28
N LYS A 271 6.78 -5.12 15.07
CA LYS A 271 7.83 -5.75 15.86
C LYS A 271 7.96 -7.20 15.50
N SER A 272 9.18 -7.71 15.50
CA SER A 272 9.48 -9.13 15.36
C SER A 272 10.03 -9.64 16.68
N GLU A 273 9.28 -10.51 17.32
CA GLU A 273 9.68 -11.26 18.52
C GLU A 273 9.68 -12.76 18.18
N LYS A 274 8.82 -13.56 18.82
CA LYS A 274 8.55 -14.94 18.39
C LYS A 274 7.67 -15.01 17.15
N GLN A 275 6.87 -13.96 16.96
CA GLN A 275 6.00 -13.73 15.81
C GLN A 275 6.00 -12.24 15.48
N ILE A 276 5.50 -11.89 14.29
CA ILE A 276 5.31 -10.49 13.91
C ILE A 276 4.09 -9.95 14.65
N ILE A 277 4.29 -8.86 15.39
CA ILE A 277 3.24 -8.17 16.15
C ILE A 277 3.10 -6.76 15.59
N LEU A 278 1.86 -6.36 15.35
CA LEU A 278 1.50 -5.01 14.93
C LEU A 278 0.79 -4.29 16.07
N THR A 279 1.37 -3.18 16.51
CA THR A 279 0.81 -2.32 17.57
C THR A 279 0.42 -0.96 17.02
N ASN A 280 -0.68 -0.39 17.53
CA ASN A 280 -1.17 0.92 17.12
C ASN A 280 -0.67 2.01 18.09
N MET A 281 -0.14 3.11 17.56
CA MET A 281 0.46 4.15 18.39
C MET A 281 -0.56 4.80 19.35
N TYR A 282 -1.82 4.93 18.96
CA TYR A 282 -2.87 5.49 19.80
C TYR A 282 -3.33 4.53 20.90
N ARG A 283 -3.54 3.27 20.53
CA ARG A 283 -4.13 2.28 21.43
C ARG A 283 -3.11 1.70 22.41
N ASP A 284 -1.90 1.42 21.92
CA ASP A 284 -0.93 0.58 22.62
C ASP A 284 0.20 1.40 23.27
N TYR A 285 0.24 2.73 23.02
CA TYR A 285 1.25 3.63 23.59
C TYR A 285 0.66 4.94 24.08
N SER A 286 1.15 5.43 25.21
CA SER A 286 0.73 6.72 25.79
C SER A 286 1.54 7.89 25.18
N VAL A 287 1.36 8.12 23.87
CA VAL A 287 2.03 9.23 23.18
C VAL A 287 1.05 10.38 22.99
N ARG A 288 1.41 11.57 23.53
CA ARG A 288 0.63 12.79 23.32
C ARG A 288 0.78 13.29 21.88
N ASN A 289 -0.30 13.81 21.30
CA ASN A 289 -0.33 14.28 19.92
C ASN A 289 0.55 15.52 19.65
N ASP A 290 0.84 16.29 20.70
CA ASP A 290 1.65 17.52 20.64
C ASP A 290 3.17 17.27 20.69
N LEU A 291 3.60 16.05 20.92
CA LEU A 291 5.01 15.67 20.94
C LEU A 291 5.48 15.20 19.57
N LEU A 292 6.73 15.50 19.23
CA LEU A 292 7.40 14.94 18.06
C LEU A 292 7.51 13.42 18.22
N LYS A 293 6.85 12.71 17.32
CA LYS A 293 6.80 11.23 17.32
C LYS A 293 8.16 10.64 16.92
N SER A 294 8.86 11.33 16.00
CA SER A 294 10.21 10.98 15.59
C SER A 294 11.16 10.89 16.78
N ARG A 295 11.11 11.88 17.69
CA ARG A 295 11.95 11.88 18.90
C ARG A 295 11.68 10.67 19.79
N LYS A 296 10.40 10.31 19.98
CA LYS A 296 10.00 9.12 20.74
C LYS A 296 10.51 7.83 20.11
N PHE A 297 10.62 7.81 18.79
CA PHE A 297 11.18 6.71 18.05
C PHE A 297 12.70 6.59 18.25
N TYR A 298 13.42 7.71 18.17
CA TYR A 298 14.86 7.76 18.45
C TYR A 298 15.21 7.37 19.89
N ASP A 299 14.37 7.75 20.86
CA ASP A 299 14.51 7.41 22.28
C ASP A 299 14.16 5.92 22.54
N ASP A 300 13.90 5.13 21.50
CA ASP A 300 13.47 3.72 21.53
C ASP A 300 12.25 3.43 22.41
N ASN A 301 11.36 4.40 22.59
CA ASN A 301 10.14 4.19 23.36
C ASN A 301 9.22 3.11 22.75
N PHE A 302 9.48 2.70 21.54
CA PHE A 302 8.70 1.69 20.80
C PHE A 302 9.40 0.33 20.73
N GLY A 303 10.62 0.18 21.26
CA GLY A 303 11.39 -1.06 21.19
C GLY A 303 11.78 -1.47 19.78
N THR A 304 12.14 -0.50 18.94
CA THR A 304 12.43 -0.70 17.51
C THR A 304 13.88 -0.38 17.14
N ALA A 305 14.70 0.02 18.11
CA ALA A 305 16.13 0.31 17.87
C ALA A 305 16.93 -0.96 17.54
N VAL A 306 17.97 -0.78 16.74
CA VAL A 306 18.98 -1.82 16.54
C VAL A 306 19.80 -1.95 17.82
N SER A 307 20.05 -3.17 18.29
CA SER A 307 20.83 -3.40 19.50
C SER A 307 22.25 -2.86 19.33
N TYR A 308 22.61 -1.89 20.16
CA TYR A 308 23.98 -1.34 20.21
C TYR A 308 25.01 -2.45 20.49
N GLU A 309 24.66 -3.43 21.31
CA GLU A 309 25.52 -4.56 21.63
C GLU A 309 25.87 -5.38 20.37
N MET A 310 24.90 -5.65 19.49
CA MET A 310 25.15 -6.36 18.23
C MET A 310 26.10 -5.59 17.32
N LEU A 311 25.94 -4.26 17.22
CA LEU A 311 26.85 -3.41 16.45
C LEU A 311 28.27 -3.44 17.03
N MET A 312 28.40 -3.37 18.36
CA MET A 312 29.70 -3.42 19.04
C MET A 312 30.36 -4.80 18.94
N ASN A 313 29.59 -5.89 18.93
CA ASN A 313 30.12 -7.23 18.76
C ASN A 313 30.73 -7.42 17.36
N LEU A 314 30.08 -6.92 16.30
CA LEU A 314 30.68 -6.93 14.95
C LEU A 314 32.00 -6.13 14.93
N LYS A 315 32.00 -4.92 15.51
CA LYS A 315 33.25 -4.11 15.58
C LYS A 315 34.35 -4.79 16.34
N ARG A 316 34.05 -5.42 17.48
CA ARG A 316 35.04 -6.19 18.28
C ARG A 316 35.58 -7.38 17.51
N ALA A 317 34.72 -8.13 16.78
CA ALA A 317 35.16 -9.24 15.96
C ALA A 317 36.18 -8.79 14.91
N LEU A 318 35.94 -7.69 14.21
CA LEU A 318 36.85 -7.10 13.21
C LEU A 318 38.15 -6.53 13.80
N MET A 319 38.19 -6.20 15.10
CA MET A 319 39.41 -5.72 15.77
C MET A 319 40.29 -6.85 16.26
N ASN A 320 39.76 -8.10 16.32
CA ASN A 320 40.49 -9.28 16.79
C ASN A 320 40.99 -10.17 15.64
N GLU A 321 40.76 -9.77 14.38
CA GLU A 321 41.43 -10.33 13.19
C GLU A 321 42.72 -9.54 12.87
#